data_92dd550b9200e0d16c54bd7f28e9878f
#
_entry.id   92dd550b9200e0d16c54bd7f28e9878f
#
_cell.length_a   1.000
_cell.length_b   1.000
_cell.length_c   1.000
_cell.angle_alpha   90.00
_cell.angle_beta   90.00
_cell.angle_gamma   90.00
#
_symmetry.space_group_name_H-M   'P 1'
#
loop_
_entity.id
_entity.type
_entity.pdbx_description
1 polymer ?
#
loop_
_entity_poly.entity_id
_entity_poly.type
_entity_poly.pdbx_seq_one_letter_code
_entity_poly.pdbx_strand_id
1 'polypeptide(L)'
;MTLPDDITVKDVDVLIIGGGTAGPMAAVAAKEKDPTASVMLLEKANVKRSGAISMGMDGLNNAVVPGHSTPEDYVKEITIANDGVLLQKGVMTYAENSFKMIEKLDAWGVYFQKDETGEYDMKKVHHLGTYVLPMPEGHNIKKILYRRLRRHRVTVENRYQAIRLLKDQDGNACGCISLNTRTAEIVVIRAKSVVMCTGAAGRIGLPASGYLYGTYENPSNCGDGHSMAYQAGAELTGLECYQINPLLKDYNGPACAYVTGPLGGYTANSKGDRFIECDYWSGQMMMEFYNELQGGNGPVFLKLDHLAEEIIEEVEHVLHTNERPSRGRFHDGRGTDYRTKMVEMHISEIGFCAGHSASGVWTNEKGETTIPGLYGAGDMASIPHSYMLGAFVFGEICGTNAAEFAEGRDFAELDVEYITAERDRILAPLKRTDGIPPSQFEYKVRRLVNDYLQPPKVTKKMDIGLERLIAMEDDIQHLYARDAHELLRANEAQHIYDCAQMAAVASMYRQESRWGLYHHYVDHPETNNDDWFCHVQLYKNEAGEMVCKKRPIDPYVVELDDNEKNAYAQMRVQQTG
;
A
#
# COMPACT_ATOMS: atom_id res chain seq x y z
N MET A 1 4.69 35.28 17.22
CA MET A 1 4.34 35.67 15.83
C MET A 1 2.92 35.20 15.55
N THR A 2 2.19 35.88 14.65
CA THR A 2 0.87 35.43 14.18
C THR A 2 1.03 34.74 12.84
N LEU A 3 0.16 33.75 12.54
CA LEU A 3 0.13 33.14 11.22
C LEU A 3 -0.18 34.19 10.14
N PRO A 4 0.39 34.05 8.92
CA PRO A 4 0.02 34.88 7.77
C PRO A 4 -1.48 34.84 7.48
N ASP A 5 -2.05 35.99 7.04
CA ASP A 5 -3.50 36.14 6.78
C ASP A 5 -4.04 35.20 5.66
N ASP A 6 -3.16 34.67 4.81
CA ASP A 6 -3.49 33.73 3.73
C ASP A 6 -3.50 32.25 4.17
N ILE A 7 -3.30 31.96 5.46
CA ILE A 7 -3.38 30.62 6.04
C ILE A 7 -4.70 30.48 6.82
N THR A 8 -5.54 29.55 6.38
CA THR A 8 -6.76 29.16 7.11
C THR A 8 -6.42 28.08 8.13
N VAL A 9 -6.89 28.21 9.38
CA VAL A 9 -6.78 27.17 10.41
C VAL A 9 -8.14 26.55 10.69
N LYS A 10 -8.19 25.21 10.76
CA LYS A 10 -9.38 24.45 11.18
C LYS A 10 -9.01 23.54 12.33
N ASP A 11 -9.83 23.51 13.37
CA ASP A 11 -9.65 22.70 14.56
C ASP A 11 -10.57 21.47 14.53
N VAL A 12 -10.02 20.29 14.85
CA VAL A 12 -10.77 19.03 14.95
C VAL A 12 -10.16 18.12 16.03
N ASP A 13 -10.98 17.32 16.72
CA ASP A 13 -10.45 16.38 17.70
C ASP A 13 -9.64 15.26 17.03
N VAL A 14 -10.18 14.65 15.97
CA VAL A 14 -9.54 13.57 15.23
C VAL A 14 -9.44 13.92 13.75
N LEU A 15 -8.22 13.93 13.24
CA LEU A 15 -7.93 14.12 11.81
C LEU A 15 -7.64 12.78 11.14
N ILE A 16 -8.36 12.46 10.06
CA ILE A 16 -8.12 11.30 9.21
C ILE A 16 -7.56 11.78 7.87
N ILE A 17 -6.42 11.25 7.44
CA ILE A 17 -5.77 11.62 6.17
C ILE A 17 -5.89 10.46 5.18
N GLY A 18 -6.68 10.63 4.13
CA GLY A 18 -6.95 9.65 3.08
C GLY A 18 -8.34 9.03 3.16
N GLY A 19 -9.07 9.08 2.06
CA GLY A 19 -10.47 8.65 1.95
C GLY A 19 -10.68 7.33 1.20
N GLY A 20 -9.66 6.45 1.16
CA GLY A 20 -9.70 5.15 0.50
C GLY A 20 -10.59 4.12 1.21
N THR A 21 -9.97 3.08 1.76
CA THR A 21 -10.61 1.99 2.53
C THR A 21 -10.55 2.29 4.02
N ALA A 22 -9.36 2.40 4.58
CA ALA A 22 -9.14 2.56 6.02
C ALA A 22 -9.72 3.87 6.57
N GLY A 23 -9.57 4.99 5.85
CA GLY A 23 -9.98 6.30 6.35
C GLY A 23 -11.47 6.46 6.65
N PRO A 24 -12.38 6.08 5.75
CA PRO A 24 -13.82 6.09 6.07
C PRO A 24 -14.17 5.21 7.27
N MET A 25 -13.53 4.05 7.42
CA MET A 25 -13.73 3.18 8.58
C MET A 25 -13.20 3.84 9.86
N ALA A 26 -11.98 4.39 9.83
CA ALA A 26 -11.39 5.10 10.98
C ALA A 26 -12.26 6.28 11.43
N ALA A 27 -12.75 7.07 10.47
CA ALA A 27 -13.62 8.20 10.78
C ALA A 27 -14.95 7.77 11.42
N VAL A 28 -15.54 6.67 10.94
CA VAL A 28 -16.77 6.11 11.52
C VAL A 28 -16.47 5.56 12.92
N ALA A 29 -15.40 4.78 13.08
CA ALA A 29 -15.01 4.19 14.37
C ALA A 29 -14.72 5.26 15.42
N ALA A 30 -14.03 6.34 15.07
CA ALA A 30 -13.82 7.47 15.97
C ALA A 30 -15.14 8.09 16.45
N LYS A 31 -16.12 8.23 15.54
CA LYS A 31 -17.46 8.75 15.91
C LYS A 31 -18.32 7.71 16.66
N GLU A 32 -18.11 6.42 16.46
CA GLU A 32 -18.76 5.36 17.25
C GLU A 32 -18.19 5.35 18.68
N LYS A 33 -16.89 5.58 18.84
CA LYS A 33 -16.21 5.66 20.14
C LYS A 33 -16.60 6.92 20.91
N ASP A 34 -16.54 8.08 20.27
CA ASP A 34 -16.99 9.35 20.83
C ASP A 34 -17.90 10.09 19.85
N PRO A 35 -19.24 9.99 20.02
CA PRO A 35 -20.20 10.68 19.18
C PRO A 35 -20.08 12.23 19.23
N THR A 36 -19.45 12.78 20.28
CA THR A 36 -19.28 14.24 20.48
C THR A 36 -18.04 14.78 19.80
N ALA A 37 -16.98 13.95 19.62
CA ALA A 37 -15.74 14.37 19.00
C ALA A 37 -15.97 14.95 17.59
N SER A 38 -15.29 16.03 17.26
CA SER A 38 -15.21 16.53 15.89
C SER A 38 -14.24 15.67 15.09
N VAL A 39 -14.70 15.06 14.00
CA VAL A 39 -13.89 14.21 13.14
C VAL A 39 -13.88 14.76 11.72
N MET A 40 -12.68 14.96 11.18
CA MET A 40 -12.48 15.43 9.79
C MET A 40 -11.70 14.40 8.99
N LEU A 41 -12.16 14.13 7.77
CA LEU A 41 -11.47 13.31 6.79
C LEU A 41 -11.00 14.19 5.63
N LEU A 42 -9.68 14.25 5.41
CA LEU A 42 -9.07 14.88 4.25
C LEU A 42 -8.89 13.88 3.12
N GLU A 43 -9.26 14.28 1.92
CA GLU A 43 -9.08 13.47 0.71
C GLU A 43 -8.48 14.32 -0.43
N LYS A 44 -7.34 13.90 -0.94
CA LYS A 44 -6.62 14.57 -2.02
C LYS A 44 -7.44 14.66 -3.32
N ALA A 45 -8.24 13.63 -3.59
CA ALA A 45 -9.14 13.56 -4.75
C ALA A 45 -10.61 13.76 -4.34
N ASN A 46 -11.39 12.70 -4.31
CA ASN A 46 -12.79 12.72 -3.88
C ASN A 46 -13.12 11.39 -3.19
N VAL A 47 -13.55 11.46 -1.94
CA VAL A 47 -13.83 10.30 -1.09
C VAL A 47 -14.78 9.26 -1.73
N LYS A 48 -15.64 9.67 -2.66
CA LYS A 48 -16.55 8.76 -3.36
C LYS A 48 -15.86 7.90 -4.43
N ARG A 49 -14.62 8.24 -4.83
CA ARG A 49 -13.90 7.63 -5.95
C ARG A 49 -12.38 7.51 -5.72
N SER A 50 -11.91 7.61 -4.48
CA SER A 50 -10.50 7.55 -4.12
C SER A 50 -10.13 6.20 -3.53
N GLY A 51 -8.80 5.94 -3.49
CA GLY A 51 -8.18 4.74 -2.97
C GLY A 51 -8.19 3.57 -3.95
N ALA A 52 -7.35 2.56 -3.69
CA ALA A 52 -7.27 1.33 -4.49
C ALA A 52 -8.64 0.64 -4.63
N ILE A 53 -9.45 0.66 -3.59
CA ILE A 53 -10.84 0.16 -3.56
C ILE A 53 -11.75 0.71 -4.67
N SER A 54 -11.41 1.86 -5.25
CA SER A 54 -12.18 2.45 -6.37
C SER A 54 -11.70 1.99 -7.75
N MET A 55 -10.59 1.28 -7.81
CA MET A 55 -10.00 0.81 -9.07
C MET A 55 -10.58 -0.54 -9.50
N GLY A 56 -11.02 -1.35 -8.56
CA GLY A 56 -11.66 -2.63 -8.79
C GLY A 56 -12.05 -3.26 -7.45
N MET A 57 -13.15 -4.01 -7.45
CA MET A 57 -13.66 -4.61 -6.23
C MET A 57 -14.50 -5.83 -6.54
N ASP A 58 -13.87 -6.98 -6.52
CA ASP A 58 -14.45 -8.27 -6.84
C ASP A 58 -14.63 -9.19 -5.62
N GLY A 59 -13.86 -8.96 -4.55
CA GLY A 59 -13.93 -9.73 -3.33
C GLY A 59 -13.06 -9.18 -2.21
N LEU A 60 -13.27 -9.65 -1.00
CA LEU A 60 -12.38 -9.42 0.14
C LEU A 60 -11.50 -10.63 0.37
N ASN A 61 -10.19 -10.43 0.25
CA ASN A 61 -9.18 -11.48 0.38
C ASN A 61 -8.75 -11.68 1.83
N ASN A 62 -8.15 -12.83 2.08
CA ASN A 62 -7.49 -13.20 3.34
C ASN A 62 -8.43 -13.22 4.54
N ALA A 63 -9.68 -13.58 4.34
CA ALA A 63 -10.61 -13.79 5.43
C ALA A 63 -10.25 -15.06 6.22
N VAL A 64 -10.17 -14.94 7.52
CA VAL A 64 -10.10 -16.06 8.46
C VAL A 64 -11.53 -16.42 8.84
N VAL A 65 -12.04 -17.52 8.28
CA VAL A 65 -13.45 -17.88 8.41
C VAL A 65 -13.62 -18.92 9.52
N PRO A 66 -14.41 -18.64 10.58
CA PRO A 66 -14.64 -19.57 11.67
C PRO A 66 -15.14 -20.95 11.20
N GLY A 67 -14.56 -22.01 11.73
CA GLY A 67 -14.87 -23.40 11.33
C GLY A 67 -14.11 -23.88 10.08
N HIS A 68 -13.44 -23.00 9.34
CA HIS A 68 -12.67 -23.34 8.15
C HIS A 68 -11.17 -23.01 8.28
N SER A 69 -10.82 -21.99 9.05
CA SER A 69 -9.45 -21.62 9.38
C SER A 69 -9.39 -20.95 10.75
N THR A 70 -8.22 -20.91 11.34
CA THR A 70 -7.97 -20.27 12.63
C THR A 70 -7.06 -19.04 12.48
N PRO A 71 -7.08 -18.10 13.43
CA PRO A 71 -6.12 -17.01 13.47
C PRO A 71 -4.66 -17.47 13.47
N GLU A 72 -4.39 -18.59 14.17
CA GLU A 72 -3.06 -19.19 14.25
C GLU A 72 -2.60 -19.71 12.88
N ASP A 73 -3.48 -20.38 12.12
CA ASP A 73 -3.18 -20.84 10.75
C ASP A 73 -2.78 -19.66 9.85
N TYR A 74 -3.52 -18.55 9.97
CA TYR A 74 -3.20 -17.33 9.20
C TYR A 74 -1.85 -16.75 9.60
N VAL A 75 -1.58 -16.63 10.91
CA VAL A 75 -0.29 -16.10 11.40
C VAL A 75 0.88 -16.96 10.92
N LYS A 76 0.75 -18.30 10.94
CA LYS A 76 1.76 -19.21 10.41
C LYS A 76 2.01 -18.97 8.93
N GLU A 77 0.95 -18.92 8.14
CA GLU A 77 1.04 -18.69 6.69
C GLU A 77 1.76 -17.38 6.36
N ILE A 78 1.37 -16.28 7.02
CA ILE A 78 1.98 -14.97 6.78
C ILE A 78 3.40 -14.90 7.32
N THR A 79 3.72 -15.61 8.39
CA THR A 79 5.10 -15.72 8.89
C THR A 79 6.00 -16.40 7.87
N ILE A 80 5.54 -17.49 7.25
CA ILE A 80 6.26 -18.19 6.18
C ILE A 80 6.41 -17.27 4.95
N ALA A 81 5.35 -16.61 4.52
CA ALA A 81 5.35 -15.72 3.36
C ALA A 81 6.31 -14.52 3.52
N ASN A 82 6.59 -14.12 4.76
CA ASN A 82 7.51 -13.02 5.08
C ASN A 82 8.89 -13.48 5.56
N ASP A 83 9.28 -14.73 5.30
CA ASP A 83 10.57 -15.30 5.73
C ASP A 83 10.87 -15.03 7.23
N GLY A 84 9.83 -15.03 8.07
CA GLY A 84 9.91 -14.82 9.50
C GLY A 84 10.01 -13.36 9.97
N VAL A 85 10.22 -12.41 9.08
CA VAL A 85 10.45 -10.98 9.45
C VAL A 85 9.15 -10.19 9.39
N LEU A 86 8.43 -10.18 10.52
CA LEU A 86 7.15 -9.47 10.66
C LEU A 86 6.79 -9.24 12.14
N LEU A 87 5.80 -8.39 12.39
CA LEU A 87 5.16 -8.24 13.69
C LEU A 87 3.96 -9.20 13.78
N GLN A 88 4.18 -10.44 14.29
CA GLN A 88 3.10 -11.44 14.40
C GLN A 88 1.89 -10.96 15.20
N LYS A 89 2.08 -10.16 16.26
CA LYS A 89 0.97 -9.60 17.05
C LYS A 89 0.00 -8.78 16.18
N GLY A 90 0.54 -7.99 15.25
CA GLY A 90 -0.30 -7.23 14.30
C GLY A 90 -1.07 -8.15 13.36
N VAL A 91 -0.43 -9.20 12.85
CA VAL A 91 -1.07 -10.21 12.00
C VAL A 91 -2.15 -10.99 12.77
N MET A 92 -1.90 -11.34 14.04
CA MET A 92 -2.89 -11.97 14.92
C MET A 92 -4.10 -11.07 15.15
N THR A 93 -3.86 -9.78 15.47
CA THR A 93 -4.93 -8.78 15.62
C THR A 93 -5.80 -8.69 14.37
N TYR A 94 -5.19 -8.70 13.19
CA TYR A 94 -5.92 -8.77 11.94
C TYR A 94 -6.78 -10.04 11.86
N ALA A 95 -6.17 -11.21 12.06
CA ALA A 95 -6.80 -12.51 11.90
C ALA A 95 -8.04 -12.65 12.79
N GLU A 96 -7.93 -12.29 14.08
CA GLU A 96 -9.02 -12.34 15.06
C GLU A 96 -10.21 -11.41 14.75
N ASN A 97 -9.98 -10.35 13.95
CA ASN A 97 -11.00 -9.35 13.66
C ASN A 97 -11.48 -9.38 12.20
N SER A 98 -10.85 -10.17 11.32
CA SER A 98 -11.15 -10.18 9.89
C SER A 98 -12.61 -10.59 9.60
N PHE A 99 -13.10 -11.66 10.20
CA PHE A 99 -14.47 -12.13 9.97
C PHE A 99 -15.53 -11.20 10.59
N LYS A 100 -15.28 -10.68 11.79
CA LYS A 100 -16.13 -9.66 12.41
C LYS A 100 -16.30 -8.42 11.55
N MET A 101 -15.22 -8.06 10.82
CA MET A 101 -15.28 -6.93 9.88
C MET A 101 -16.15 -7.25 8.67
N ILE A 102 -16.14 -8.48 8.17
CA ILE A 102 -17.05 -8.94 7.11
C ILE A 102 -18.51 -8.83 7.57
N GLU A 103 -18.83 -9.34 8.76
CA GLU A 103 -20.16 -9.21 9.35
C GLU A 103 -20.59 -7.74 9.51
N LYS A 104 -19.68 -6.87 9.95
CA LYS A 104 -19.94 -5.42 10.04
C LYS A 104 -20.24 -4.79 8.68
N LEU A 105 -19.48 -5.15 7.65
CA LEU A 105 -19.68 -4.65 6.29
C LEU A 105 -20.99 -5.16 5.67
N ASP A 106 -21.35 -6.44 5.89
CA ASP A 106 -22.63 -7.02 5.49
C ASP A 106 -23.79 -6.27 6.17
N ALA A 107 -23.72 -6.06 7.47
CA ALA A 107 -24.69 -5.25 8.22
C ALA A 107 -24.78 -3.78 7.74
N TRP A 108 -23.73 -3.27 7.11
CA TRP A 108 -23.74 -1.95 6.47
C TRP A 108 -24.40 -1.97 5.08
N GLY A 109 -24.65 -3.16 4.52
CA GLY A 109 -25.26 -3.38 3.23
C GLY A 109 -24.25 -3.57 2.09
N VAL A 110 -23.02 -3.99 2.41
CA VAL A 110 -22.11 -4.57 1.43
C VAL A 110 -22.64 -5.96 1.11
N TYR A 111 -22.90 -6.24 -0.16
CA TYR A 111 -23.44 -7.54 -0.55
C TYR A 111 -22.31 -8.56 -0.72
N PHE A 112 -22.38 -9.61 0.07
CA PHE A 112 -21.59 -10.83 -0.06
C PHE A 112 -22.51 -11.94 -0.54
N GLN A 113 -22.04 -12.71 -1.51
CA GLN A 113 -22.79 -13.87 -1.98
C GLN A 113 -22.93 -14.91 -0.87
N LYS A 114 -24.11 -15.54 -0.77
CA LYS A 114 -24.40 -16.61 0.18
C LYS A 114 -25.00 -17.79 -0.57
N ASP A 115 -24.73 -18.99 -0.07
CA ASP A 115 -25.32 -20.22 -0.58
C ASP A 115 -26.78 -20.40 -0.16
N GLU A 116 -27.38 -21.52 -0.54
CA GLU A 116 -28.77 -21.85 -0.21
C GLU A 116 -29.02 -22.03 1.29
N THR A 117 -27.98 -22.29 2.08
CA THR A 117 -28.06 -22.45 3.55
C THR A 117 -27.95 -21.11 4.28
N GLY A 118 -27.55 -20.05 3.57
CA GLY A 118 -27.29 -18.72 4.12
C GLY A 118 -25.84 -18.52 4.57
N GLU A 119 -24.98 -19.50 4.36
CA GLU A 119 -23.53 -19.38 4.56
C GLU A 119 -22.89 -18.53 3.49
N TYR A 120 -21.80 -17.80 3.82
CA TYR A 120 -21.07 -17.01 2.84
C TYR A 120 -20.44 -17.91 1.78
N ASP A 121 -20.65 -17.59 0.50
CA ASP A 121 -19.85 -18.18 -0.56
C ASP A 121 -18.41 -17.72 -0.41
N MET A 122 -17.48 -18.66 -0.35
CA MET A 122 -16.06 -18.40 -0.15
C MET A 122 -15.22 -19.37 -0.95
N LYS A 123 -14.09 -18.85 -1.44
CA LYS A 123 -13.13 -19.67 -2.21
C LYS A 123 -11.80 -19.68 -1.48
N LYS A 124 -11.20 -20.85 -1.33
CA LYS A 124 -9.89 -21.01 -0.71
C LYS A 124 -8.83 -20.38 -1.60
N VAL A 125 -7.99 -19.53 -1.04
CA VAL A 125 -6.96 -18.80 -1.80
C VAL A 125 -5.56 -19.33 -1.50
N HIS A 126 -5.30 -19.73 -0.25
CA HIS A 126 -3.99 -20.16 0.22
C HIS A 126 -4.00 -21.56 0.81
N HIS A 127 -2.80 -22.15 0.91
CA HIS A 127 -2.64 -23.55 1.34
C HIS A 127 -3.12 -23.81 2.76
N LEU A 128 -2.90 -22.90 3.69
CA LEU A 128 -3.29 -23.03 5.09
C LEU A 128 -4.75 -22.61 5.37
N GLY A 129 -5.46 -22.10 4.37
CA GLY A 129 -6.90 -21.93 4.49
C GLY A 129 -7.38 -20.50 4.73
N THR A 130 -6.80 -19.52 4.06
CA THR A 130 -7.45 -18.23 3.94
C THR A 130 -8.39 -18.18 2.74
N TYR A 131 -9.39 -17.33 2.84
CA TYR A 131 -10.52 -17.32 1.91
C TYR A 131 -10.72 -15.96 1.28
N VAL A 132 -11.21 -15.94 0.04
CA VAL A 132 -11.80 -14.76 -0.59
C VAL A 132 -13.33 -14.89 -0.54
N LEU A 133 -13.99 -13.81 -0.13
CA LEU A 133 -15.44 -13.67 -0.21
C LEU A 133 -15.79 -12.82 -1.43
N PRO A 134 -16.46 -13.40 -2.45
CA PRO A 134 -16.87 -12.66 -3.63
C PRO A 134 -17.83 -11.53 -3.32
N MET A 135 -17.68 -10.41 -4.01
CA MET A 135 -18.53 -9.22 -3.89
C MET A 135 -19.11 -8.85 -5.27
N PRO A 136 -20.19 -9.48 -5.72
CA PRO A 136 -20.78 -9.20 -7.04
C PRO A 136 -21.20 -7.74 -7.24
N GLU A 137 -21.50 -7.02 -6.15
CA GLU A 137 -21.83 -5.60 -6.16
C GLU A 137 -20.72 -4.72 -5.58
N GLY A 138 -19.47 -5.15 -5.64
CA GLY A 138 -18.32 -4.45 -5.03
C GLY A 138 -18.18 -2.99 -5.46
N HIS A 139 -18.63 -2.62 -6.67
CA HIS A 139 -18.69 -1.25 -7.15
C HIS A 139 -19.54 -0.30 -6.28
N ASN A 140 -20.40 -0.84 -5.40
CA ASN A 140 -21.23 -0.05 -4.49
C ASN A 140 -20.55 0.30 -3.17
N ILE A 141 -19.42 -0.34 -2.83
CA ILE A 141 -18.79 -0.21 -1.51
C ILE A 141 -18.46 1.26 -1.16
N LYS A 142 -17.93 2.03 -2.10
CA LYS A 142 -17.63 3.46 -1.86
C LYS A 142 -18.88 4.29 -1.56
N LYS A 143 -20.03 3.95 -2.17
CA LYS A 143 -21.32 4.61 -1.87
C LYS A 143 -21.80 4.27 -0.45
N ILE A 144 -21.58 3.03 -0.02
CA ILE A 144 -21.92 2.56 1.34
C ILE A 144 -21.07 3.29 2.36
N LEU A 145 -19.74 3.30 2.19
CA LEU A 145 -18.82 4.02 3.08
C LEU A 145 -19.14 5.51 3.16
N TYR A 146 -19.42 6.17 2.03
CA TYR A 146 -19.78 7.58 2.04
C TYR A 146 -21.11 7.84 2.78
N ARG A 147 -22.10 6.93 2.65
CA ARG A 147 -23.35 7.03 3.44
C ARG A 147 -23.08 6.92 4.94
N ARG A 148 -22.15 6.05 5.36
CA ARG A 148 -21.74 5.92 6.76
C ARG A 148 -21.08 7.18 7.29
N LEU A 149 -20.13 7.77 6.56
CA LEU A 149 -19.51 9.05 6.92
C LEU A 149 -20.57 10.13 7.17
N ARG A 150 -21.54 10.26 6.26
CA ARG A 150 -22.63 11.23 6.43
C ARG A 150 -23.53 10.94 7.62
N ARG A 151 -23.87 9.68 7.85
CA ARG A 151 -24.71 9.26 8.99
C ARG A 151 -24.06 9.62 10.31
N HIS A 152 -22.76 9.48 10.41
CA HIS A 152 -21.97 9.79 11.61
C HIS A 152 -21.52 11.27 11.66
N ARG A 153 -21.97 12.09 10.71
CA ARG A 153 -21.65 13.53 10.66
C ARG A 153 -20.14 13.83 10.62
N VAL A 154 -19.38 12.97 9.93
CA VAL A 154 -17.96 13.22 9.68
C VAL A 154 -17.82 14.38 8.69
N THR A 155 -16.96 15.35 8.99
CA THR A 155 -16.61 16.43 8.07
C THR A 155 -15.68 15.86 7.00
N VAL A 156 -16.08 15.93 5.73
CA VAL A 156 -15.30 15.42 4.61
C VAL A 156 -14.82 16.56 3.74
N GLU A 157 -13.51 16.76 3.72
CA GLU A 157 -12.83 17.77 2.89
C GLU A 157 -12.16 17.08 1.69
N ASN A 158 -12.79 17.19 0.52
CA ASN A 158 -12.23 16.71 -0.73
C ASN A 158 -11.34 17.76 -1.37
N ARG A 159 -10.36 17.32 -2.15
CA ARG A 159 -9.41 18.20 -2.85
C ARG A 159 -8.41 18.88 -1.92
N TYR A 160 -8.10 18.25 -0.79
CA TYR A 160 -7.06 18.68 0.11
C TYR A 160 -5.95 17.64 0.18
N GLN A 161 -4.75 17.98 -0.27
CA GLN A 161 -3.54 17.17 -0.12
C GLN A 161 -2.88 17.53 1.22
N ALA A 162 -2.80 16.59 2.16
CA ALA A 162 -1.90 16.72 3.30
C ALA A 162 -0.45 16.60 2.82
N ILE A 163 0.44 17.49 3.28
CA ILE A 163 1.83 17.58 2.80
C ILE A 163 2.83 17.44 3.93
N ARG A 164 2.52 17.97 5.12
CA ARG A 164 3.37 17.87 6.32
C ARG A 164 2.52 17.58 7.53
N LEU A 165 3.01 16.70 8.40
CA LEU A 165 2.47 16.52 9.73
C LEU A 165 2.99 17.63 10.66
N LEU A 166 2.18 17.99 11.63
CA LEU A 166 2.54 18.91 12.70
C LEU A 166 2.75 18.15 14.01
N LYS A 167 3.70 18.60 14.81
CA LYS A 167 3.96 18.11 16.16
C LYS A 167 3.89 19.25 17.15
N ASP A 168 3.44 18.95 18.37
CA ASP A 168 3.52 19.86 19.50
C ASP A 168 4.94 19.87 20.12
N GLN A 169 5.12 20.64 21.18
CA GLN A 169 6.40 20.78 21.87
C GLN A 169 6.86 19.47 22.56
N ASP A 170 5.91 18.58 22.87
CA ASP A 170 6.17 17.28 23.49
C ASP A 170 6.42 16.18 22.42
N GLY A 171 6.35 16.53 21.15
CA GLY A 171 6.57 15.63 20.02
C GLY A 171 5.33 14.83 19.60
N ASN A 172 4.15 15.10 20.17
CA ASN A 172 2.92 14.42 19.77
C ASN A 172 2.40 14.99 18.43
N ALA A 173 1.74 14.14 17.63
CA ALA A 173 1.09 14.59 16.41
C ALA A 173 -0.08 15.54 16.76
N CYS A 174 -0.07 16.73 16.17
CA CYS A 174 -1.08 17.76 16.46
C CYS A 174 -1.74 18.34 15.19
N GLY A 175 -1.67 17.63 14.06
CA GLY A 175 -2.36 18.04 12.85
C GLY A 175 -1.52 17.92 11.57
N CYS A 176 -1.89 18.68 10.55
CA CYS A 176 -1.15 18.73 9.28
C CYS A 176 -1.26 20.09 8.58
N ILE A 177 -0.30 20.35 7.69
CA ILE A 177 -0.40 21.39 6.65
C ILE A 177 -0.94 20.74 5.40
N SER A 178 -1.99 21.31 4.83
CA SER A 178 -2.64 20.82 3.63
C SER A 178 -2.77 21.90 2.55
N LEU A 179 -2.84 21.44 1.30
CA LEU A 179 -3.02 22.26 0.11
C LEU A 179 -4.40 21.97 -0.50
N ASN A 180 -5.20 22.99 -0.73
CA ASN A 180 -6.37 22.87 -1.58
C ASN A 180 -5.91 22.73 -3.04
N THR A 181 -6.17 21.57 -3.64
CA THR A 181 -5.67 21.20 -4.97
C THR A 181 -6.35 21.93 -6.13
N ARG A 182 -7.28 22.85 -5.85
CA ARG A 182 -8.00 23.66 -6.84
C ARG A 182 -7.65 25.13 -6.76
N THR A 183 -7.47 25.64 -5.55
CA THR A 183 -7.23 27.08 -5.30
C THR A 183 -5.78 27.38 -4.94
N ALA A 184 -4.97 26.36 -4.61
CA ALA A 184 -3.65 26.50 -4.02
C ALA A 184 -3.63 27.18 -2.62
N GLU A 185 -4.78 27.24 -1.95
CA GLU A 185 -4.89 27.73 -0.59
C GLU A 185 -4.20 26.76 0.39
N ILE A 186 -3.40 27.29 1.30
CA ILE A 186 -2.81 26.54 2.41
C ILE A 186 -3.80 26.52 3.59
N VAL A 187 -4.12 25.32 4.03
CA VAL A 187 -5.01 25.10 5.17
C VAL A 187 -4.29 24.24 6.21
N VAL A 188 -4.15 24.79 7.38
CA VAL A 188 -3.64 24.08 8.56
C VAL A 188 -4.80 23.41 9.28
N ILE A 189 -4.71 22.11 9.46
CA ILE A 189 -5.66 21.39 10.30
C ILE A 189 -4.96 21.09 11.62
N ARG A 190 -5.40 21.74 12.69
CA ARG A 190 -4.95 21.45 14.05
C ARG A 190 -5.84 20.38 14.65
N ALA A 191 -5.23 19.30 15.16
CA ALA A 191 -5.94 18.15 15.67
C ALA A 191 -5.34 17.67 17.00
N LYS A 192 -6.10 16.89 17.77
CA LYS A 192 -5.61 16.27 19.00
C LYS A 192 -5.01 14.89 18.74
N SER A 193 -5.41 14.24 17.62
CA SER A 193 -4.83 13.01 17.11
C SER A 193 -4.96 12.94 15.60
N VAL A 194 -4.08 12.13 14.96
CA VAL A 194 -4.03 11.99 13.51
C VAL A 194 -3.98 10.52 13.12
N VAL A 195 -4.83 10.10 12.17
CA VAL A 195 -4.80 8.76 11.56
C VAL A 195 -4.42 8.89 10.10
N MET A 196 -3.31 8.30 9.71
CA MET A 196 -2.87 8.24 8.32
C MET A 196 -3.43 6.99 7.62
N CYS A 197 -4.14 7.21 6.51
CA CYS A 197 -4.78 6.18 5.69
C CYS A 197 -4.49 6.42 4.20
N THR A 198 -3.24 6.76 3.88
CA THR A 198 -2.83 7.30 2.58
C THR A 198 -2.56 6.25 1.52
N GLY A 199 -2.62 4.97 1.89
CA GLY A 199 -2.38 3.84 0.99
C GLY A 199 -0.90 3.65 0.64
N ALA A 200 -0.64 2.82 -0.35
CA ALA A 200 0.69 2.42 -0.79
C ALA A 200 1.52 3.57 -1.39
N ALA A 201 2.83 3.35 -1.54
CA ALA A 201 3.70 4.15 -2.39
C ALA A 201 3.90 3.41 -3.73
N GLY A 202 2.89 3.43 -4.59
CA GLY A 202 2.83 2.63 -5.82
C GLY A 202 3.50 3.28 -7.05
N ARG A 203 4.00 4.51 -6.93
CA ARG A 203 4.60 5.26 -8.06
C ARG A 203 6.09 5.49 -7.87
N ILE A 204 6.83 4.52 -7.31
CA ILE A 204 8.28 4.65 -7.13
C ILE A 204 9.01 4.25 -8.41
N GLY A 205 8.65 3.12 -9.03
CA GLY A 205 9.17 2.68 -10.33
C GLY A 205 8.25 3.06 -11.50
N LEU A 206 8.77 2.97 -12.75
CA LEU A 206 7.95 3.12 -13.96
C LEU A 206 7.18 1.83 -14.23
N PRO A 207 5.89 1.92 -14.56
CA PRO A 207 5.13 0.74 -14.93
C PRO A 207 5.49 0.29 -16.35
N ALA A 208 5.49 -1.01 -16.55
CA ALA A 208 5.76 -1.60 -17.86
C ALA A 208 4.64 -1.32 -18.89
N SER A 209 3.47 -0.87 -18.47
CA SER A 209 2.40 -0.41 -19.35
C SER A 209 2.73 0.86 -20.13
N GLY A 210 3.81 1.59 -19.75
CA GLY A 210 4.20 2.84 -20.39
C GLY A 210 3.41 4.08 -19.95
N TYR A 211 2.40 3.94 -19.11
CA TYR A 211 1.64 5.09 -18.60
C TYR A 211 2.35 5.72 -17.40
N LEU A 212 2.71 7.01 -17.48
CA LEU A 212 3.43 7.70 -16.39
C LEU A 212 2.71 7.60 -15.05
N TYR A 213 1.39 7.69 -15.03
CA TYR A 213 0.58 7.58 -13.81
C TYR A 213 0.00 6.17 -13.62
N GLY A 214 0.54 5.19 -14.36
CA GLY A 214 0.16 3.80 -14.23
C GLY A 214 0.69 3.22 -12.93
N THR A 215 -0.15 2.42 -12.28
CA THR A 215 0.17 1.66 -11.09
C THR A 215 -0.85 0.54 -10.90
N TYR A 216 -0.45 -0.54 -10.26
CA TYR A 216 -1.35 -1.59 -9.79
C TYR A 216 -2.40 -1.02 -8.83
N GLU A 217 -1.94 -0.16 -7.94
CA GLU A 217 -2.76 0.52 -6.93
C GLU A 217 -3.59 1.68 -7.54
N ASN A 218 -3.77 2.74 -6.83
CA ASN A 218 -4.43 3.94 -7.34
C ASN A 218 -3.38 4.95 -7.85
N PRO A 219 -3.58 5.62 -8.99
CA PRO A 219 -2.66 6.64 -9.48
C PRO A 219 -2.33 7.77 -8.50
N SER A 220 -3.15 7.99 -7.48
CA SER A 220 -2.87 8.96 -6.42
C SER A 220 -1.95 8.43 -5.32
N ASN A 221 -1.60 7.13 -5.33
CA ASN A 221 -0.70 6.50 -4.35
C ASN A 221 0.76 6.81 -4.68
N CYS A 222 1.26 7.91 -4.18
CA CYS A 222 2.62 8.40 -4.45
C CYS A 222 3.53 8.43 -3.21
N GLY A 223 3.12 7.78 -2.11
CA GLY A 223 3.90 7.73 -0.88
C GLY A 223 3.73 8.95 0.03
N ASP A 224 2.64 9.70 -0.11
CA ASP A 224 2.39 10.89 0.73
C ASP A 224 2.57 10.57 2.23
N GLY A 225 1.97 9.48 2.72
CA GLY A 225 2.08 9.09 4.15
C GLY A 225 3.48 8.67 4.56
N HIS A 226 4.19 7.94 3.69
CA HIS A 226 5.58 7.53 3.96
C HIS A 226 6.49 8.75 4.10
N SER A 227 6.43 9.68 3.12
CA SER A 227 7.20 10.92 3.16
C SER A 227 6.82 11.78 4.37
N MET A 228 5.52 12.02 4.63
CA MET A 228 5.08 12.82 5.77
C MET A 228 5.52 12.22 7.12
N ALA A 229 5.41 10.91 7.29
CA ALA A 229 5.82 10.22 8.50
C ALA A 229 7.33 10.35 8.73
N TYR A 230 8.14 10.09 7.69
CA TYR A 230 9.59 10.27 7.73
C TYR A 230 9.98 11.71 8.10
N GLN A 231 9.39 12.69 7.43
CA GLN A 231 9.69 14.11 7.68
C GLN A 231 9.29 14.56 9.10
N ALA A 232 8.25 13.95 9.67
CA ALA A 232 7.85 14.17 11.06
C ALA A 232 8.75 13.44 12.08
N GLY A 233 9.62 12.52 11.64
CA GLY A 233 10.52 11.75 12.49
C GLY A 233 9.94 10.41 12.96
N ALA A 234 8.88 9.91 12.33
CA ALA A 234 8.43 8.54 12.56
C ALA A 234 9.40 7.52 11.92
N GLU A 235 9.47 6.33 12.50
CA GLU A 235 10.25 5.22 11.94
C GLU A 235 9.44 4.50 10.86
N LEU A 236 10.13 4.08 9.79
CA LEU A 236 9.60 3.24 8.74
C LEU A 236 10.36 1.91 8.71
N THR A 237 9.76 0.87 8.18
CA THR A 237 10.36 -0.47 8.16
C THR A 237 10.16 -1.18 6.83
N GLY A 238 11.06 -2.13 6.54
CA GLY A 238 10.93 -3.03 5.39
C GLY A 238 11.01 -2.35 4.03
N LEU A 239 11.57 -1.14 3.94
CA LEU A 239 11.61 -0.37 2.69
C LEU A 239 12.61 -0.92 1.66
N GLU A 240 13.39 -1.90 2.05
CA GLU A 240 14.19 -2.74 1.16
C GLU A 240 13.37 -3.85 0.49
N CYS A 241 12.21 -4.20 1.03
CA CYS A 241 11.30 -5.21 0.51
C CYS A 241 10.33 -4.56 -0.48
N TYR A 242 10.65 -4.62 -1.78
CA TYR A 242 9.82 -4.00 -2.80
C TYR A 242 8.66 -4.91 -3.17
N GLN A 243 7.45 -4.37 -3.16
CA GLN A 243 6.34 -5.01 -3.85
C GLN A 243 6.60 -4.94 -5.36
N ILE A 244 6.55 -6.08 -6.02
CA ILE A 244 6.63 -6.23 -7.47
C ILE A 244 5.55 -7.21 -7.87
N ASN A 245 4.73 -6.86 -8.87
CA ASN A 245 3.59 -7.68 -9.28
C ASN A 245 3.68 -8.09 -10.75
N PRO A 246 3.13 -9.25 -11.13
CA PRO A 246 2.83 -9.55 -12.52
C PRO A 246 1.54 -8.82 -12.91
N LEU A 247 1.67 -7.91 -13.85
CA LEU A 247 0.56 -7.20 -14.46
C LEU A 247 0.32 -7.73 -15.87
N LEU A 248 -0.86 -7.47 -16.38
CA LEU A 248 -1.13 -7.73 -17.80
C LEU A 248 -0.23 -6.84 -18.67
N LYS A 249 0.31 -7.43 -19.72
CA LYS A 249 1.14 -6.70 -20.68
C LYS A 249 0.38 -5.52 -21.28
N ASP A 250 1.02 -4.36 -21.29
CA ASP A 250 0.48 -3.11 -21.84
C ASP A 250 -0.83 -2.62 -21.19
N TYR A 251 -1.18 -3.13 -20.01
CA TYR A 251 -2.37 -2.72 -19.28
C TYR A 251 -2.05 -2.42 -17.82
N ASN A 252 -2.67 -1.39 -17.28
CA ASN A 252 -2.54 -1.00 -15.87
C ASN A 252 -3.52 -1.77 -14.98
N GLY A 253 -3.36 -3.06 -14.91
CA GLY A 253 -4.24 -3.89 -14.10
C GLY A 253 -3.58 -5.20 -13.72
N PRO A 254 -3.99 -5.75 -12.56
CA PRO A 254 -3.46 -7.01 -12.06
C PRO A 254 -3.83 -8.17 -12.99
N ALA A 255 -3.07 -9.24 -12.94
CA ALA A 255 -3.44 -10.50 -13.58
C ALA A 255 -4.63 -11.17 -12.86
N CYS A 256 -4.86 -10.83 -11.58
CA CYS A 256 -5.93 -11.36 -10.73
C CYS A 256 -5.84 -12.88 -10.52
N ALA A 257 -4.63 -13.37 -10.21
CA ALA A 257 -4.42 -14.79 -9.93
C ALA A 257 -5.27 -15.32 -8.75
N TYR A 258 -5.57 -14.46 -7.78
CA TYR A 258 -6.44 -14.77 -6.66
C TYR A 258 -7.91 -14.99 -7.05
N VAL A 259 -8.32 -14.55 -8.24
CA VAL A 259 -9.63 -14.86 -8.83
C VAL A 259 -9.54 -16.09 -9.72
N THR A 260 -8.57 -16.10 -10.62
CA THR A 260 -8.44 -17.13 -11.66
C THR A 260 -7.87 -18.45 -11.15
N GLY A 261 -6.94 -18.42 -10.18
CA GLY A 261 -6.33 -19.61 -9.59
C GLY A 261 -7.34 -20.54 -8.93
N PRO A 262 -8.23 -20.07 -8.01
CA PRO A 262 -9.29 -20.90 -7.44
C PRO A 262 -10.26 -21.50 -8.47
N LEU A 263 -10.35 -20.91 -9.66
CA LEU A 263 -11.17 -21.40 -10.78
C LEU A 263 -10.39 -22.33 -11.73
N GLY A 264 -9.12 -22.62 -11.42
CA GLY A 264 -8.28 -23.55 -12.18
C GLY A 264 -7.34 -22.91 -13.19
N GLY A 265 -7.28 -21.57 -13.26
CA GLY A 265 -6.28 -20.84 -14.04
C GLY A 265 -4.90 -20.93 -13.40
N TYR A 266 -3.85 -20.81 -14.20
CA TYR A 266 -2.47 -20.82 -13.67
C TYR A 266 -1.49 -20.01 -14.52
N THR A 267 -0.33 -19.74 -13.92
CA THR A 267 0.78 -19.06 -14.58
C THR A 267 1.58 -20.06 -15.42
N ALA A 268 1.79 -19.76 -16.71
CA ALA A 268 2.48 -20.60 -17.66
C ALA A 268 3.61 -19.86 -18.38
N ASN A 269 4.63 -20.60 -18.82
CA ASN A 269 5.68 -20.10 -19.70
C ASN A 269 5.23 -20.06 -21.19
N SER A 270 6.13 -19.67 -22.09
CA SER A 270 5.83 -19.58 -23.53
C SER A 270 5.46 -20.92 -24.21
N LYS A 271 5.76 -22.03 -23.55
CA LYS A 271 5.40 -23.39 -24.02
C LYS A 271 4.03 -23.82 -23.51
N GLY A 272 3.41 -23.06 -22.62
CA GLY A 272 2.16 -23.38 -21.93
C GLY A 272 2.35 -24.26 -20.69
N ASP A 273 3.60 -24.50 -20.28
CA ASP A 273 3.90 -25.31 -19.11
C ASP A 273 3.73 -24.51 -17.83
N ARG A 274 3.07 -25.09 -16.84
CA ARG A 274 2.99 -24.54 -15.49
C ARG A 274 4.37 -24.68 -14.82
N PHE A 275 4.91 -23.59 -14.32
CA PHE A 275 6.22 -23.57 -13.68
C PHE A 275 6.19 -23.19 -12.19
N ILE A 276 5.02 -22.90 -11.66
CA ILE A 276 4.81 -22.57 -10.25
C ILE A 276 3.49 -23.16 -9.75
N GLU A 277 3.53 -23.75 -8.55
CA GLU A 277 2.35 -24.37 -7.93
C GLU A 277 1.46 -23.37 -7.20
N CYS A 278 2.04 -22.28 -6.72
CA CYS A 278 1.32 -21.25 -6.00
C CYS A 278 1.17 -20.00 -6.85
N ASP A 279 -0.04 -19.67 -7.22
CA ASP A 279 -0.36 -18.44 -7.97
C ASP A 279 -0.59 -17.23 -7.01
N TYR A 280 -0.08 -17.34 -5.79
CA TYR A 280 -0.14 -16.29 -4.80
C TYR A 280 1.02 -15.30 -4.95
N TRP A 281 0.73 -14.04 -4.74
CA TRP A 281 1.66 -12.93 -4.88
C TRP A 281 2.69 -12.89 -3.76
N SER A 282 3.76 -13.61 -3.92
CA SER A 282 4.91 -13.56 -3.01
C SER A 282 6.17 -13.22 -3.78
N GLY A 283 7.17 -12.70 -3.08
CA GLY A 283 8.48 -12.44 -3.69
C GLY A 283 9.11 -13.68 -4.28
N GLN A 284 8.82 -14.85 -3.70
CA GLN A 284 9.31 -16.14 -4.18
C GLN A 284 8.66 -16.51 -5.52
N MET A 285 7.34 -16.34 -5.67
CA MET A 285 6.67 -16.53 -6.96
C MET A 285 7.26 -15.59 -8.01
N MET A 286 7.50 -14.34 -7.65
CA MET A 286 8.12 -13.37 -8.55
C MET A 286 9.56 -13.74 -8.92
N MET A 287 10.29 -14.46 -8.06
CA MET A 287 11.61 -14.99 -8.41
C MET A 287 11.51 -16.07 -9.49
N GLU A 288 10.58 -17.01 -9.36
CA GLU A 288 10.36 -18.03 -10.39
C GLU A 288 9.90 -17.40 -11.72
N PHE A 289 9.01 -16.41 -11.65
CA PHE A 289 8.60 -15.63 -12.82
C PHE A 289 9.82 -14.96 -13.52
N TYR A 290 10.69 -14.34 -12.72
CA TYR A 290 11.92 -13.73 -13.21
C TYR A 290 12.86 -14.77 -13.83
N ASN A 291 13.03 -15.94 -13.20
CA ASN A 291 13.87 -17.03 -13.69
C ASN A 291 13.38 -17.55 -15.04
N GLU A 292 12.07 -17.72 -15.24
CA GLU A 292 11.49 -18.13 -16.53
C GLU A 292 11.79 -17.10 -17.63
N LEU A 293 11.67 -15.81 -17.32
CA LEU A 293 12.00 -14.74 -18.27
C LEU A 293 13.49 -14.76 -18.65
N GLN A 294 14.39 -14.90 -17.67
CA GLN A 294 15.84 -14.89 -17.89
C GLN A 294 16.33 -16.21 -18.51
N GLY A 295 15.67 -17.33 -18.20
CA GLY A 295 15.99 -18.66 -18.73
C GLY A 295 15.61 -18.88 -20.19
N GLY A 296 15.01 -17.87 -20.86
CA GLY A 296 14.60 -17.97 -22.27
C GLY A 296 13.28 -18.71 -22.50
N ASN A 297 12.52 -18.99 -21.45
CA ASN A 297 11.18 -19.59 -21.51
C ASN A 297 10.05 -18.54 -21.53
N GLY A 298 10.39 -17.24 -21.43
CA GLY A 298 9.43 -16.14 -21.59
C GLY A 298 8.90 -16.02 -23.03
N PRO A 299 7.83 -15.23 -23.23
CA PRO A 299 7.06 -14.51 -22.21
C PRO A 299 6.29 -15.43 -21.27
N VAL A 300 5.80 -14.88 -20.16
CA VAL A 300 5.00 -15.58 -19.17
C VAL A 300 3.54 -15.17 -19.33
N PHE A 301 2.64 -16.11 -19.07
CA PHE A 301 1.22 -15.95 -19.37
C PHE A 301 0.34 -16.38 -18.20
N LEU A 302 -0.84 -15.77 -18.11
CA LEU A 302 -1.99 -16.33 -17.42
C LEU A 302 -2.70 -17.28 -18.41
N LYS A 303 -2.81 -18.55 -18.04
CA LYS A 303 -3.41 -19.61 -18.86
C LYS A 303 -4.81 -19.94 -18.34
N LEU A 304 -5.79 -19.81 -19.21
CA LEU A 304 -7.21 -20.05 -18.94
C LEU A 304 -7.87 -20.92 -20.02
N ASP A 305 -7.23 -21.10 -21.19
CA ASP A 305 -7.75 -21.75 -22.40
C ASP A 305 -8.04 -23.25 -22.26
N HIS A 306 -7.72 -23.85 -21.12
CA HIS A 306 -8.01 -25.24 -20.78
C HIS A 306 -9.27 -25.39 -19.90
N LEU A 307 -9.85 -24.27 -19.48
CA LEU A 307 -11.03 -24.28 -18.59
C LEU A 307 -12.33 -24.52 -19.38
N ALA A 308 -13.35 -25.04 -18.69
CA ALA A 308 -14.67 -25.18 -19.25
C ALA A 308 -15.30 -23.81 -19.57
N GLU A 309 -16.21 -23.78 -20.55
CA GLU A 309 -16.85 -22.53 -21.02
C GLU A 309 -17.51 -21.75 -19.88
N GLU A 310 -18.23 -22.45 -19.00
CA GLU A 310 -18.96 -21.84 -17.88
C GLU A 310 -18.03 -21.16 -16.89
N ILE A 311 -16.82 -21.74 -16.70
CA ILE A 311 -15.77 -21.17 -15.83
C ILE A 311 -15.16 -19.92 -16.48
N ILE A 312 -14.93 -19.95 -17.79
CA ILE A 312 -14.40 -18.79 -18.53
C ILE A 312 -15.43 -17.64 -18.48
N GLU A 313 -16.71 -17.93 -18.66
CA GLU A 313 -17.79 -16.92 -18.52
C GLU A 313 -17.80 -16.30 -17.10
N GLU A 314 -17.63 -17.12 -16.05
CA GLU A 314 -17.51 -16.62 -14.68
C GLU A 314 -16.29 -15.71 -14.50
N VAL A 315 -15.11 -16.13 -15.00
CA VAL A 315 -13.88 -15.32 -14.98
C VAL A 315 -14.09 -13.99 -15.69
N GLU A 316 -14.65 -14.02 -16.89
CA GLU A 316 -14.95 -12.80 -17.68
C GLU A 316 -15.92 -11.90 -16.93
N HIS A 317 -16.98 -12.45 -16.36
CA HIS A 317 -17.93 -11.67 -15.58
C HIS A 317 -17.23 -10.94 -14.44
N VAL A 318 -16.45 -11.62 -13.63
CA VAL A 318 -15.73 -11.02 -12.50
C VAL A 318 -14.71 -9.98 -12.97
N LEU A 319 -13.84 -10.33 -13.91
CA LEU A 319 -12.72 -9.49 -14.31
C LEU A 319 -13.14 -8.29 -15.18
N HIS A 320 -14.19 -8.44 -15.99
CA HIS A 320 -14.63 -7.41 -16.92
C HIS A 320 -15.77 -6.52 -16.39
N THR A 321 -16.37 -6.88 -15.25
CA THR A 321 -17.44 -6.08 -14.63
C THR A 321 -17.08 -5.54 -13.27
N ASN A 322 -16.60 -6.38 -12.38
CA ASN A 322 -16.36 -6.03 -10.96
C ASN A 322 -14.95 -5.51 -10.75
N GLU A 323 -13.94 -6.21 -11.29
CA GLU A 323 -12.55 -5.82 -11.13
C GLU A 323 -12.28 -4.53 -11.90
N ARG A 324 -12.29 -4.59 -13.25
CA ARG A 324 -12.08 -3.40 -14.10
C ARG A 324 -12.86 -3.49 -15.41
N PRO A 325 -13.96 -2.74 -15.55
CA PRO A 325 -14.73 -2.73 -16.80
C PRO A 325 -13.94 -2.35 -18.05
N SER A 326 -12.83 -1.62 -17.91
CA SER A 326 -11.92 -1.31 -19.01
C SER A 326 -11.11 -2.50 -19.50
N ARG A 327 -11.00 -3.59 -18.70
CA ARG A 327 -10.23 -4.79 -19.04
C ARG A 327 -10.85 -5.55 -20.23
N GLY A 328 -12.15 -5.74 -20.23
CA GLY A 328 -12.84 -6.35 -21.36
C GLY A 328 -12.57 -5.59 -22.68
N ARG A 329 -12.73 -4.26 -22.67
CA ARG A 329 -12.43 -3.42 -23.83
C ARG A 329 -10.97 -3.49 -24.30
N PHE A 330 -10.05 -3.62 -23.35
CA PHE A 330 -8.63 -3.79 -23.64
C PHE A 330 -8.37 -5.11 -24.38
N HIS A 331 -8.98 -6.21 -23.92
CA HIS A 331 -8.87 -7.52 -24.56
C HIS A 331 -9.56 -7.54 -25.91
N ASP A 332 -10.79 -7.03 -26.02
CA ASP A 332 -11.54 -6.92 -27.28
C ASP A 332 -10.76 -6.17 -28.35
N GLY A 333 -10.15 -5.05 -28.00
CA GLY A 333 -9.33 -4.24 -28.91
C GLY A 333 -8.07 -4.94 -29.42
N ARG A 334 -7.62 -6.05 -28.77
CA ARG A 334 -6.46 -6.86 -29.14
C ARG A 334 -6.83 -8.24 -29.67
N GLY A 335 -8.12 -8.55 -29.74
CA GLY A 335 -8.59 -9.88 -30.10
C GLY A 335 -8.08 -10.96 -29.15
N THR A 336 -8.01 -10.65 -27.86
CA THR A 336 -7.65 -11.61 -26.81
C THR A 336 -8.91 -12.26 -26.28
N ASP A 337 -9.06 -13.55 -26.51
CA ASP A 337 -10.14 -14.38 -26.00
C ASP A 337 -9.52 -15.45 -25.09
N TYR A 338 -10.00 -15.53 -23.86
CA TYR A 338 -9.46 -16.48 -22.85
C TYR A 338 -9.63 -17.95 -23.25
N ARG A 339 -10.54 -18.27 -24.19
CA ARG A 339 -10.79 -19.62 -24.73
C ARG A 339 -9.69 -20.09 -25.68
N THR A 340 -8.99 -19.15 -26.29
CA THR A 340 -8.09 -19.45 -27.43
C THR A 340 -6.70 -18.89 -27.25
N LYS A 341 -6.50 -17.99 -26.28
CA LYS A 341 -5.22 -17.30 -26.09
C LYS A 341 -4.87 -17.18 -24.61
N MET A 342 -3.64 -17.51 -24.30
CA MET A 342 -3.03 -17.13 -23.02
C MET A 342 -2.83 -15.61 -22.97
N VAL A 343 -2.93 -15.03 -21.78
CA VAL A 343 -2.81 -13.59 -21.56
C VAL A 343 -1.40 -13.25 -21.09
N GLU A 344 -0.65 -12.52 -21.92
CA GLU A 344 0.74 -12.15 -21.59
C GLU A 344 0.80 -11.27 -20.34
N MET A 345 1.71 -11.65 -19.45
CA MET A 345 2.05 -10.92 -18.23
C MET A 345 3.51 -10.48 -18.24
N HIS A 346 3.85 -9.53 -17.41
CA HIS A 346 5.22 -9.17 -17.15
C HIS A 346 5.40 -8.59 -15.74
N ILE A 347 6.65 -8.58 -15.26
CA ILE A 347 7.01 -7.94 -14.00
C ILE A 347 6.85 -6.44 -14.16
N SER A 348 6.08 -5.84 -13.30
CA SER A 348 5.82 -4.41 -13.33
C SER A 348 5.70 -3.85 -11.94
N GLU A 349 6.02 -2.57 -11.83
CA GLU A 349 5.85 -1.79 -10.63
C GLU A 349 6.87 -2.08 -9.53
N ILE A 350 7.36 -1.03 -8.93
CA ILE A 350 8.12 -1.06 -7.68
C ILE A 350 7.39 -0.15 -6.70
N GLY A 351 7.08 -0.65 -5.53
CA GLY A 351 6.34 0.12 -4.55
C GLY A 351 6.53 -0.38 -3.13
N PHE A 352 6.00 0.38 -2.17
CA PHE A 352 5.82 -0.04 -0.80
C PHE A 352 4.34 -0.27 -0.55
N CYS A 353 3.99 -1.45 -0.07
CA CYS A 353 2.59 -1.79 0.19
C CYS A 353 2.51 -2.92 1.21
N ALA A 354 1.88 -2.66 2.34
CA ALA A 354 1.62 -3.68 3.35
C ALA A 354 0.64 -4.77 2.89
N GLY A 355 -0.08 -4.54 1.80
CA GLY A 355 -0.90 -5.59 1.18
C GLY A 355 -0.09 -6.81 0.75
N HIS A 356 1.22 -6.68 0.48
CA HIS A 356 2.05 -7.78 -0.03
C HIS A 356 3.39 -7.94 0.70
N SER A 357 3.75 -7.04 1.59
CA SER A 357 5.02 -7.08 2.30
C SER A 357 4.92 -6.34 3.64
N ALA A 358 5.94 -6.49 4.51
CA ALA A 358 6.02 -5.75 5.76
C ALA A 358 6.64 -4.35 5.58
N SER A 359 6.39 -3.67 4.44
CA SER A 359 6.99 -2.37 4.11
C SER A 359 6.03 -1.20 4.36
N GLY A 360 6.50 -0.21 5.11
CA GLY A 360 5.70 1.00 5.38
C GLY A 360 6.12 1.74 6.64
N VAL A 361 5.27 2.63 7.10
CA VAL A 361 5.43 3.27 8.41
C VAL A 361 5.26 2.21 9.48
N TRP A 362 6.23 2.10 10.38
CA TRP A 362 6.16 1.13 11.46
C TRP A 362 4.95 1.39 12.36
N THR A 363 4.17 0.36 12.62
CA THR A 363 3.03 0.40 13.54
C THR A 363 3.01 -0.85 14.39
N ASN A 364 2.52 -0.70 15.63
CA ASN A 364 2.22 -1.83 16.50
C ASN A 364 0.83 -2.44 16.20
N GLU A 365 0.43 -3.44 16.99
CA GLU A 365 -0.87 -4.13 16.87
C GLU A 365 -2.09 -3.23 17.13
N LYS A 366 -1.88 -2.02 17.67
CA LYS A 366 -2.91 -1.00 17.89
C LYS A 366 -2.92 0.07 16.78
N GLY A 367 -2.05 -0.06 15.79
CA GLY A 367 -1.87 0.93 14.74
C GLY A 367 -1.14 2.20 15.18
N GLU A 368 -0.51 2.20 16.37
CA GLU A 368 0.30 3.31 16.86
C GLU A 368 1.65 3.34 16.15
N THR A 369 2.06 4.52 15.69
CA THR A 369 3.41 4.76 15.14
C THR A 369 4.40 5.07 16.27
N THR A 370 5.65 5.42 15.93
CA THR A 370 6.63 5.90 16.92
C THR A 370 6.40 7.34 17.39
N ILE A 371 5.42 8.03 16.81
CA ILE A 371 5.02 9.39 17.24
C ILE A 371 3.70 9.27 18.02
N PRO A 372 3.64 9.69 19.29
CA PRO A 372 2.40 9.64 20.05
C PRO A 372 1.27 10.44 19.40
N GLY A 373 0.06 9.90 19.40
CA GLY A 373 -1.11 10.52 18.76
C GLY A 373 -1.13 10.40 17.23
N LEU A 374 -0.14 9.72 16.63
CA LEU A 374 -0.11 9.39 15.20
C LEU A 374 -0.34 7.89 15.00
N TYR A 375 -1.35 7.58 14.21
CA TYR A 375 -1.75 6.22 13.87
C TYR A 375 -1.62 5.96 12.37
N GLY A 376 -1.43 4.69 11.98
CA GLY A 376 -1.33 4.29 10.58
C GLY A 376 -2.16 3.06 10.27
N ALA A 377 -2.96 3.10 9.19
CA ALA A 377 -3.81 2.00 8.76
C ALA A 377 -3.79 1.77 7.24
N GLY A 378 -3.95 0.52 6.84
CA GLY A 378 -3.92 0.08 5.44
C GLY A 378 -2.51 0.03 4.87
N ASP A 379 -2.40 0.06 3.55
CA ASP A 379 -1.15 -0.26 2.82
C ASP A 379 0.05 0.64 3.11
N MET A 380 -0.14 1.74 3.81
CA MET A 380 0.96 2.59 4.27
C MET A 380 1.60 2.14 5.59
N ALA A 381 0.93 1.27 6.36
CA ALA A 381 1.42 0.71 7.62
C ALA A 381 2.23 -0.57 7.38
N SER A 382 2.89 -1.12 8.39
CA SER A 382 3.84 -2.23 8.23
C SER A 382 3.27 -3.62 8.54
N ILE A 383 1.95 -3.77 8.64
CA ILE A 383 1.32 -5.08 8.89
C ILE A 383 1.12 -5.81 7.56
N PRO A 384 1.90 -6.89 7.28
CA PRO A 384 1.92 -7.51 5.97
C PRO A 384 0.65 -8.31 5.67
N HIS A 385 0.35 -8.47 4.37
CA HIS A 385 -0.74 -9.29 3.83
C HIS A 385 -2.13 -8.97 4.40
N SER A 386 -2.30 -7.75 4.91
CA SER A 386 -3.58 -7.32 5.46
C SER A 386 -4.60 -6.96 4.37
N TYR A 387 -4.14 -6.57 3.20
CA TYR A 387 -4.97 -6.21 2.04
C TYR A 387 -6.09 -5.22 2.37
N MET A 388 -7.16 -5.27 1.61
CA MET A 388 -8.30 -4.38 1.83
C MET A 388 -9.05 -4.67 3.12
N LEU A 389 -9.19 -5.94 3.48
CA LEU A 389 -9.86 -6.34 4.72
C LEU A 389 -9.10 -5.82 5.95
N GLY A 390 -7.76 -5.91 5.94
CA GLY A 390 -6.93 -5.33 6.99
C GLY A 390 -6.96 -3.80 7.03
N ALA A 391 -7.12 -3.16 5.89
CA ALA A 391 -7.33 -1.72 5.87
C ALA A 391 -8.64 -1.32 6.59
N PHE A 392 -9.69 -2.13 6.52
CA PHE A 392 -10.90 -1.94 7.31
C PHE A 392 -10.65 -2.22 8.79
N VAL A 393 -10.03 -3.35 9.14
CA VAL A 393 -9.76 -3.76 10.52
C VAL A 393 -8.89 -2.73 11.23
N PHE A 394 -7.75 -2.36 10.67
CA PHE A 394 -6.88 -1.36 11.28
C PHE A 394 -7.44 0.05 11.17
N GLY A 395 -8.27 0.34 10.17
CA GLY A 395 -9.03 1.59 10.14
C GLY A 395 -9.92 1.73 11.38
N GLU A 396 -10.66 0.68 11.74
CA GLU A 396 -11.50 0.67 12.95
C GLU A 396 -10.67 0.81 14.23
N ILE A 397 -9.60 0.04 14.36
CA ILE A 397 -8.70 0.08 15.53
C ILE A 397 -8.08 1.47 15.69
N CYS A 398 -7.48 2.02 14.64
CA CYS A 398 -6.82 3.32 14.68
C CYS A 398 -7.82 4.46 14.96
N GLY A 399 -9.01 4.40 14.35
CA GLY A 399 -10.05 5.41 14.60
C GLY A 399 -10.52 5.44 16.05
N THR A 400 -10.72 4.25 16.64
CA THR A 400 -11.08 4.09 18.05
C THR A 400 -9.99 4.62 18.97
N ASN A 401 -8.74 4.18 18.76
CA ASN A 401 -7.60 4.59 19.59
C ASN A 401 -7.28 6.09 19.44
N ALA A 402 -7.45 6.65 18.25
CA ALA A 402 -7.27 8.08 18.02
C ALA A 402 -8.31 8.94 18.78
N ALA A 403 -9.56 8.49 18.84
CA ALA A 403 -10.59 9.14 19.62
C ALA A 403 -10.29 9.07 21.13
N GLU A 404 -9.85 7.90 21.63
CA GLU A 404 -9.41 7.74 23.02
C GLU A 404 -8.22 8.63 23.36
N PHE A 405 -7.23 8.73 22.47
CA PHE A 405 -6.09 9.62 22.68
C PHE A 405 -6.49 11.10 22.72
N ALA A 406 -7.47 11.50 21.91
CA ALA A 406 -7.96 12.88 21.86
C ALA A 406 -8.80 13.29 23.08
N GLU A 407 -9.35 12.32 23.82
CA GLU A 407 -10.22 12.58 24.97
C GLU A 407 -9.50 13.39 26.06
N GLY A 408 -10.12 14.48 26.49
CA GLY A 408 -9.61 15.35 27.56
C GLY A 408 -8.35 16.15 27.21
N ARG A 409 -7.85 16.10 25.97
CA ARG A 409 -6.71 16.89 25.52
C ARG A 409 -7.14 18.25 25.01
N ASP A 410 -6.31 19.25 25.23
CA ASP A 410 -6.43 20.56 24.62
C ASP A 410 -5.76 20.58 23.24
N PHE A 411 -6.10 21.57 22.42
CA PHE A 411 -5.40 21.82 21.16
C PHE A 411 -4.01 22.39 21.42
N ALA A 412 -3.01 21.82 20.76
CA ALA A 412 -1.63 22.28 20.86
C ALA A 412 -1.44 23.69 20.28
N GLU A 413 -0.46 24.42 20.78
CA GLU A 413 0.01 25.63 20.14
C GLU A 413 0.71 25.29 18.81
N LEU A 414 0.47 26.10 17.79
CA LEU A 414 1.05 25.91 16.45
C LEU A 414 2.41 26.60 16.35
N ASP A 415 3.39 25.89 15.79
CA ASP A 415 4.68 26.48 15.42
C ASP A 415 4.50 27.37 14.17
N VAL A 416 4.31 28.66 14.41
CA VAL A 416 4.06 29.67 13.37
C VAL A 416 5.24 29.80 12.40
N GLU A 417 6.47 29.70 12.90
CA GLU A 417 7.69 29.82 12.08
C GLU A 417 7.82 28.65 11.13
N TYR A 418 7.67 27.44 11.64
CA TYR A 418 7.67 26.22 10.84
C TYR A 418 6.56 26.21 9.78
N ILE A 419 5.33 26.54 10.17
CA ILE A 419 4.18 26.59 9.25
C ILE A 419 4.41 27.61 8.13
N THR A 420 4.97 28.78 8.47
CA THR A 420 5.24 29.84 7.49
C THR A 420 6.33 29.40 6.49
N ALA A 421 7.40 28.79 6.98
CA ALA A 421 8.47 28.24 6.14
C ALA A 421 7.96 27.15 5.19
N GLU A 422 7.14 26.21 5.71
CA GLU A 422 6.56 25.14 4.89
C GLU A 422 5.56 25.68 3.85
N ARG A 423 4.72 26.65 4.21
CA ARG A 423 3.84 27.31 3.23
C ARG A 423 4.64 27.93 2.09
N ASP A 424 5.73 28.65 2.40
CA ASP A 424 6.56 29.28 1.36
C ASP A 424 7.26 28.23 0.47
N ARG A 425 7.74 27.15 1.06
CA ARG A 425 8.30 25.99 0.33
C ARG A 425 7.26 25.35 -0.60
N ILE A 426 6.06 25.05 -0.08
CA ILE A 426 4.96 24.40 -0.82
C ILE A 426 4.54 25.27 -2.02
N LEU A 427 4.43 26.58 -1.84
CA LEU A 427 3.97 27.50 -2.89
C LEU A 427 5.08 27.98 -3.82
N ALA A 428 6.34 27.70 -3.51
CA ALA A 428 7.48 28.15 -4.33
C ALA A 428 7.39 27.79 -5.82
N PRO A 429 6.95 26.58 -6.23
CA PRO A 429 6.80 26.23 -7.64
C PRO A 429 5.84 27.14 -8.43
N LEU A 430 4.77 27.65 -7.79
CA LEU A 430 3.85 28.60 -8.43
C LEU A 430 4.41 30.01 -8.62
N LYS A 431 5.42 30.38 -7.84
CA LYS A 431 6.03 31.72 -7.89
C LYS A 431 7.09 31.83 -9.01
N ARG A 432 7.50 30.68 -9.62
CA ARG A 432 8.48 30.63 -10.69
C ARG A 432 7.81 30.84 -12.04
N THR A 433 8.55 31.44 -12.98
CA THR A 433 8.09 31.64 -14.35
C THR A 433 8.55 30.54 -15.30
N ASP A 434 9.57 29.79 -14.90
CA ASP A 434 10.16 28.66 -15.63
C ASP A 434 10.75 27.65 -14.65
N GLY A 435 11.22 26.53 -15.13
CA GLY A 435 11.84 25.48 -14.33
C GLY A 435 11.50 24.07 -14.84
N ILE A 436 11.66 23.10 -13.94
CA ILE A 436 11.44 21.68 -14.26
C ILE A 436 9.94 21.34 -14.05
N PRO A 437 9.24 20.87 -15.10
CA PRO A 437 7.86 20.38 -14.92
C PRO A 437 7.81 19.17 -13.95
N PRO A 438 6.79 19.08 -13.07
CA PRO A 438 6.67 17.97 -12.13
C PRO A 438 6.67 16.59 -12.78
N SER A 439 6.03 16.44 -13.94
CA SER A 439 5.99 15.19 -14.70
C SER A 439 7.37 14.76 -15.21
N GLN A 440 8.22 15.71 -15.59
CA GLN A 440 9.58 15.43 -16.02
C GLN A 440 10.47 15.00 -14.85
N PHE A 441 10.34 15.66 -13.70
CA PHE A 441 11.06 15.29 -12.49
C PHE A 441 10.62 13.90 -11.99
N GLU A 442 9.31 13.66 -11.89
CA GLU A 442 8.77 12.35 -11.53
C GLU A 442 9.30 11.24 -12.46
N TYR A 443 9.26 11.47 -13.77
CA TYR A 443 9.78 10.50 -14.74
C TYR A 443 11.27 10.19 -14.52
N LYS A 444 12.10 11.22 -14.30
CA LYS A 444 13.54 11.05 -14.02
C LYS A 444 13.77 10.18 -12.77
N VAL A 445 13.08 10.48 -11.66
CA VAL A 445 13.19 9.72 -10.41
C VAL A 445 12.79 8.26 -10.64
N ARG A 446 11.61 8.01 -11.20
CA ARG A 446 11.09 6.66 -11.42
C ARG A 446 11.93 5.87 -12.41
N ARG A 447 12.46 6.51 -13.44
CA ARG A 447 13.40 5.90 -14.38
C ARG A 447 14.70 5.49 -13.68
N LEU A 448 15.23 6.34 -12.81
CA LEU A 448 16.43 6.05 -12.03
C LEU A 448 16.20 4.83 -11.12
N VAL A 449 15.05 4.73 -10.47
CA VAL A 449 14.68 3.56 -9.67
C VAL A 449 14.69 2.28 -10.52
N ASN A 450 14.07 2.31 -11.70
CA ASN A 450 14.07 1.15 -12.60
C ASN A 450 15.48 0.76 -13.07
N ASP A 451 16.33 1.75 -13.39
CA ASP A 451 17.65 1.47 -13.95
C ASP A 451 18.65 0.99 -12.89
N TYR A 452 18.52 1.46 -11.62
CA TYR A 452 19.57 1.28 -10.61
C TYR A 452 19.11 0.58 -9.32
N LEU A 453 17.84 0.64 -8.96
CA LEU A 453 17.34 0.11 -7.68
C LEU A 453 16.41 -1.09 -7.83
N GLN A 454 15.96 -1.39 -9.05
CA GLN A 454 15.09 -2.54 -9.30
C GLN A 454 15.81 -3.86 -9.00
N PRO A 455 15.13 -4.84 -8.36
CA PRO A 455 15.67 -6.18 -8.22
C PRO A 455 15.81 -6.90 -9.57
N PRO A 456 16.81 -7.75 -9.74
CA PRO A 456 17.89 -8.08 -8.80
C PRO A 456 18.80 -6.88 -8.50
N LYS A 457 19.05 -6.64 -7.22
CA LYS A 457 19.85 -5.51 -6.73
C LYS A 457 21.33 -5.83 -6.82
N VAL A 458 22.13 -4.83 -7.20
CA VAL A 458 23.58 -4.92 -7.31
C VAL A 458 24.19 -3.71 -6.61
N THR A 459 25.12 -3.92 -5.69
CA THR A 459 25.76 -2.86 -4.88
C THR A 459 26.19 -1.68 -5.74
N LYS A 460 26.97 -1.96 -6.77
CA LYS A 460 27.51 -0.90 -7.64
C LYS A 460 26.43 -0.10 -8.40
N LYS A 461 25.34 -0.76 -8.76
CA LYS A 461 24.18 -0.08 -9.37
C LYS A 461 23.48 0.82 -8.37
N MET A 462 23.25 0.31 -7.14
CA MET A 462 22.58 1.07 -6.08
C MET A 462 23.41 2.27 -5.63
N ASP A 463 24.75 2.13 -5.52
CA ASP A 463 25.68 3.26 -5.25
C ASP A 463 25.47 4.39 -6.26
N ILE A 464 25.50 4.07 -7.56
CA ILE A 464 25.28 5.05 -8.64
C ILE A 464 23.86 5.64 -8.54
N GLY A 465 22.87 4.81 -8.25
CA GLY A 465 21.49 5.24 -8.09
C GLY A 465 21.32 6.25 -6.97
N LEU A 466 21.90 5.98 -5.80
CA LEU A 466 21.84 6.87 -4.63
C LEU A 466 22.62 8.17 -4.90
N GLU A 467 23.81 8.11 -5.47
CA GLU A 467 24.58 9.30 -5.87
C GLU A 467 23.76 10.21 -6.79
N ARG A 468 23.07 9.63 -7.77
CA ARG A 468 22.22 10.39 -8.70
C ARG A 468 20.96 10.94 -8.04
N LEU A 469 20.33 10.20 -7.10
CA LEU A 469 19.21 10.71 -6.32
C LEU A 469 19.64 11.92 -5.48
N ILE A 470 20.78 11.85 -4.81
CA ILE A 470 21.33 12.97 -4.03
C ILE A 470 21.56 14.19 -4.95
N ALA A 471 22.14 13.98 -6.13
CA ALA A 471 22.36 15.06 -7.09
C ALA A 471 21.05 15.70 -7.63
N MET A 472 19.91 14.96 -7.57
CA MET A 472 18.61 15.49 -7.96
C MET A 472 17.92 16.33 -6.87
N GLU A 473 18.49 16.42 -5.67
CA GLU A 473 17.92 17.26 -4.60
C GLU A 473 17.85 18.73 -5.01
N ASP A 474 18.86 19.21 -5.75
CA ASP A 474 18.86 20.56 -6.31
C ASP A 474 17.73 20.77 -7.35
N ASP A 475 17.40 19.75 -8.13
CA ASP A 475 16.29 19.82 -9.12
C ASP A 475 14.95 20.17 -8.44
N ILE A 476 14.73 19.77 -7.17
CA ILE A 476 13.51 20.08 -6.40
C ILE A 476 13.34 21.59 -6.23
N GLN A 477 14.43 22.29 -6.00
CA GLN A 477 14.42 23.75 -5.85
C GLN A 477 14.06 24.47 -7.14
N HIS A 478 14.09 23.77 -8.28
CA HIS A 478 13.78 24.28 -9.61
C HIS A 478 12.44 23.75 -10.17
N LEU A 479 11.65 23.04 -9.35
CA LEU A 479 10.30 22.63 -9.76
C LEU A 479 9.44 23.85 -10.05
N TYR A 480 8.67 23.78 -11.15
CA TYR A 480 7.81 24.84 -11.64
C TYR A 480 6.37 24.33 -11.78
N ALA A 481 5.39 25.14 -11.42
CA ALA A 481 3.98 24.80 -11.54
C ALA A 481 3.20 25.98 -12.15
N ARG A 482 2.41 25.73 -13.19
CA ARG A 482 1.59 26.74 -13.87
C ARG A 482 0.29 27.03 -13.13
N ASP A 483 -0.20 26.07 -12.37
CA ASP A 483 -1.49 26.12 -11.68
C ASP A 483 -1.49 25.22 -10.43
N ALA A 484 -2.62 25.22 -9.70
CA ALA A 484 -2.81 24.42 -8.50
C ALA A 484 -2.71 22.91 -8.76
N HIS A 485 -3.06 22.43 -9.96
CA HIS A 485 -2.94 21.01 -10.31
C HIS A 485 -1.48 20.61 -10.50
N GLU A 486 -0.68 21.42 -11.18
CA GLU A 486 0.77 21.16 -11.29
C GLU A 486 1.48 21.34 -9.96
N LEU A 487 1.00 22.24 -9.08
CA LEU A 487 1.50 22.35 -7.71
C LEU A 487 1.27 21.07 -6.90
N LEU A 488 0.06 20.49 -7.00
CA LEU A 488 -0.21 19.15 -6.43
C LEU A 488 0.82 18.13 -6.95
N ARG A 489 1.08 18.11 -8.26
CA ARG A 489 2.02 17.18 -8.87
C ARG A 489 3.47 17.43 -8.44
N ALA A 490 3.86 18.68 -8.19
CA ALA A 490 5.19 19.01 -7.67
C ALA A 490 5.40 18.44 -6.25
N ASN A 491 4.39 18.53 -5.39
CA ASN A 491 4.44 17.92 -4.06
C ASN A 491 4.42 16.38 -4.13
N GLU A 492 3.60 15.77 -5.00
CA GLU A 492 3.63 14.32 -5.23
C GLU A 492 5.00 13.85 -5.72
N ALA A 493 5.61 14.55 -6.66
CA ALA A 493 6.92 14.21 -7.20
C ALA A 493 8.02 14.28 -6.13
N GLN A 494 7.92 15.20 -5.19
CA GLN A 494 8.81 15.26 -4.03
C GLN A 494 8.60 14.05 -3.09
N HIS A 495 7.36 13.66 -2.81
CA HIS A 495 7.07 12.47 -1.99
C HIS A 495 7.59 11.18 -2.66
N ILE A 496 7.46 11.06 -3.98
CA ILE A 496 8.04 9.95 -4.75
C ILE A 496 9.58 9.95 -4.64
N TYR A 497 10.20 11.11 -4.71
CA TYR A 497 11.65 11.26 -4.54
C TYR A 497 12.09 10.83 -3.14
N ASP A 498 11.41 11.27 -2.08
CA ASP A 498 11.69 10.84 -0.71
C ASP A 498 11.60 9.31 -0.58
N CYS A 499 10.55 8.70 -1.14
CA CYS A 499 10.38 7.24 -1.15
C CYS A 499 11.49 6.52 -1.93
N ALA A 500 11.95 7.08 -3.05
CA ALA A 500 13.05 6.51 -3.83
C ALA A 500 14.38 6.53 -3.05
N GLN A 501 14.65 7.62 -2.31
CA GLN A 501 15.82 7.67 -1.42
C GLN A 501 15.72 6.65 -0.29
N MET A 502 14.56 6.56 0.37
CA MET A 502 14.31 5.57 1.42
C MET A 502 14.53 4.14 0.91
N ALA A 503 14.04 3.84 -0.29
CA ALA A 503 14.22 2.54 -0.95
C ALA A 503 15.70 2.22 -1.18
N ALA A 504 16.48 3.19 -1.64
CA ALA A 504 17.92 3.03 -1.88
C ALA A 504 18.68 2.78 -0.58
N VAL A 505 18.48 3.66 0.43
CA VAL A 505 19.20 3.59 1.71
C VAL A 505 18.88 2.28 2.44
N ALA A 506 17.60 1.88 2.54
CA ALA A 506 17.21 0.62 3.17
C ALA A 506 17.78 -0.60 2.42
N SER A 507 17.72 -0.59 1.08
CA SER A 507 18.25 -1.69 0.26
C SER A 507 19.76 -1.88 0.40
N MET A 508 20.52 -0.79 0.48
CA MET A 508 21.98 -0.86 0.67
C MET A 508 22.35 -1.28 2.09
N TYR A 509 21.49 -0.98 3.07
CA TYR A 509 21.75 -1.33 4.46
C TYR A 509 21.61 -2.84 4.73
N ARG A 510 20.58 -3.54 4.16
CA ARG A 510 20.40 -4.98 4.32
C ARG A 510 21.28 -5.76 3.33
N GLN A 511 22.32 -6.41 3.84
CA GLN A 511 23.32 -7.15 3.06
C GLN A 511 23.04 -8.67 3.11
N GLU A 512 21.87 -9.06 2.59
CA GLU A 512 21.45 -10.45 2.37
C GLU A 512 20.41 -10.50 1.25
N SER A 513 19.98 -11.67 0.82
CA SER A 513 18.77 -11.89 0.02
C SER A 513 17.67 -12.49 0.87
N ARG A 514 16.46 -11.89 0.79
CA ARG A 514 15.27 -12.34 1.52
C ARG A 514 14.00 -11.96 0.73
N TRP A 515 12.90 -12.65 0.96
CA TRP A 515 11.61 -12.43 0.29
C TRP A 515 11.66 -12.62 -1.23
N GLY A 516 12.43 -13.59 -1.71
CA GLY A 516 12.56 -13.88 -3.13
C GLY A 516 13.01 -12.66 -3.93
N LEU A 517 12.28 -12.33 -5.02
CA LEU A 517 12.64 -11.19 -5.87
C LEU A 517 12.50 -9.84 -5.17
N TYR A 518 11.65 -9.70 -4.14
CA TYR A 518 11.42 -8.41 -3.47
C TYR A 518 12.68 -7.79 -2.89
N HIS A 519 13.61 -8.65 -2.42
CA HIS A 519 14.96 -8.21 -2.02
C HIS A 519 16.01 -9.27 -2.43
N HIS A 520 16.08 -9.58 -3.71
CA HIS A 520 17.19 -10.38 -4.25
C HIS A 520 18.40 -9.48 -4.48
N TYR A 521 19.48 -9.75 -3.73
CA TYR A 521 20.72 -8.97 -3.72
C TYR A 521 21.86 -9.82 -4.29
N VAL A 522 22.24 -9.56 -5.52
CA VAL A 522 23.20 -10.40 -6.28
C VAL A 522 24.55 -10.56 -5.58
N ASP A 523 25.04 -9.49 -4.94
CA ASP A 523 26.32 -9.53 -4.22
C ASP A 523 26.22 -10.21 -2.85
N HIS A 524 25.01 -10.44 -2.35
CA HIS A 524 24.69 -11.12 -1.09
C HIS A 524 23.53 -12.10 -1.31
N PRO A 525 23.73 -13.21 -2.09
CA PRO A 525 22.63 -14.05 -2.56
C PRO A 525 21.99 -14.92 -1.47
N GLU A 526 22.69 -15.14 -0.36
CA GLU A 526 22.25 -16.02 0.72
C GLU A 526 21.40 -15.26 1.76
N THR A 527 20.46 -15.97 2.37
CA THR A 527 19.74 -15.49 3.56
C THR A 527 20.62 -15.69 4.78
N ASN A 528 20.81 -14.66 5.57
CA ASN A 528 21.68 -14.67 6.76
C ASN A 528 20.87 -14.34 8.02
N ASN A 529 20.35 -15.37 8.69
CA ASN A 529 19.55 -15.20 9.90
C ASN A 529 20.38 -14.74 11.12
N ASP A 530 21.68 -15.05 11.16
CA ASP A 530 22.54 -14.66 12.29
C ASP A 530 22.66 -13.14 12.40
N ASP A 531 22.78 -12.46 11.26
CA ASP A 531 22.95 -11.00 11.21
C ASP A 531 21.67 -10.24 10.87
N TRP A 532 20.75 -10.84 10.09
CA TRP A 532 19.66 -10.10 9.44
C TRP A 532 18.24 -10.60 9.78
N PHE A 533 18.10 -11.52 10.77
CA PHE A 533 16.76 -11.86 11.28
C PHE A 533 16.21 -10.72 12.15
N CYS A 534 15.95 -9.59 11.52
CA CYS A 534 15.53 -8.36 12.16
C CYS A 534 14.76 -7.48 11.18
N HIS A 535 13.98 -6.53 11.70
CA HIS A 535 13.49 -5.42 10.90
C HIS A 535 14.62 -4.43 10.61
N VAL A 536 14.65 -3.87 9.40
CA VAL A 536 15.44 -2.66 9.10
C VAL A 536 14.51 -1.46 9.32
N GLN A 537 14.84 -0.66 10.34
CA GLN A 537 14.14 0.59 10.64
C GLN A 537 14.88 1.76 10.01
N LEU A 538 14.18 2.50 9.14
CA LEU A 538 14.66 3.74 8.55
C LEU A 538 14.08 4.92 9.32
N TYR A 539 14.91 5.90 9.65
CA TYR A 539 14.50 7.09 10.40
C TYR A 539 15.40 8.28 10.09
N LYS A 540 14.96 9.46 10.56
CA LYS A 540 15.72 10.70 10.49
C LYS A 540 16.45 10.90 11.81
N ASN A 541 17.79 10.94 11.78
CA ASN A 541 18.59 11.15 13.00
C ASN A 541 18.55 12.63 13.44
N GLU A 542 19.20 12.93 14.57
CA GLU A 542 19.26 14.29 15.15
C GLU A 542 19.96 15.29 14.22
N ALA A 543 20.87 14.83 13.35
CA ALA A 543 21.52 15.67 12.34
C ALA A 543 20.64 15.91 11.09
N GLY A 544 19.45 15.30 11.03
CA GLY A 544 18.54 15.38 9.90
C GLY A 544 18.83 14.40 8.77
N GLU A 545 19.75 13.46 8.97
CA GLU A 545 20.18 12.48 7.97
C GLU A 545 19.28 11.24 7.95
N MET A 546 19.09 10.67 6.76
CA MET A 546 18.37 9.42 6.54
C MET A 546 19.28 8.24 6.87
N VAL A 547 18.96 7.48 7.93
CA VAL A 547 19.76 6.37 8.42
C VAL A 547 18.91 5.14 8.74
N CYS A 548 19.54 3.98 8.78
CA CYS A 548 18.92 2.71 9.17
C CYS A 548 19.52 2.15 10.45
N LYS A 549 18.70 1.39 11.17
CA LYS A 549 19.14 0.56 12.31
C LYS A 549 18.44 -0.80 12.27
N LYS A 550 19.03 -1.79 12.91
CA LYS A 550 18.39 -3.10 13.13
C LYS A 550 17.44 -3.01 14.33
N ARG A 551 16.21 -3.49 14.17
CA ARG A 551 15.24 -3.69 15.23
C ARG A 551 15.01 -5.20 15.39
N PRO A 552 15.24 -5.78 16.57
CA PRO A 552 14.94 -7.19 16.81
C PRO A 552 13.48 -7.54 16.48
N ILE A 553 13.26 -8.77 16.05
CA ILE A 553 11.90 -9.31 15.90
C ILE A 553 11.28 -9.48 17.29
N ASP A 554 10.06 -9.02 17.47
CA ASP A 554 9.31 -9.27 18.70
C ASP A 554 9.04 -10.78 18.86
N PRO A 555 8.96 -11.29 20.09
CA PRO A 555 8.66 -12.70 20.33
C PRO A 555 7.41 -13.14 19.58
N TYR A 556 7.49 -14.29 18.92
CA TYR A 556 6.37 -14.88 18.21
C TYR A 556 5.23 -15.24 19.17
N VAL A 557 4.01 -15.02 18.72
CA VAL A 557 2.79 -15.44 19.43
C VAL A 557 2.31 -16.81 18.96
N VAL A 558 2.76 -17.23 17.77
CA VAL A 558 2.51 -18.55 17.19
C VAL A 558 3.85 -19.14 16.74
N GLU A 559 4.23 -20.26 17.33
CA GLU A 559 5.45 -20.98 16.94
C GLU A 559 5.24 -21.77 15.66
N LEU A 560 6.29 -21.82 14.84
CA LEU A 560 6.36 -22.66 13.64
C LEU A 560 7.18 -23.91 13.92
N ASP A 561 6.69 -25.08 13.54
CA ASP A 561 7.51 -26.29 13.53
C ASP A 561 8.52 -26.30 12.35
N ASP A 562 9.46 -27.25 12.35
CA ASP A 562 10.50 -27.29 11.34
C ASP A 562 9.96 -27.68 9.94
N ASN A 563 8.86 -28.40 9.86
CA ASN A 563 8.20 -28.70 8.59
C ASN A 563 7.50 -27.46 8.04
N GLU A 564 6.85 -26.68 8.90
CA GLU A 564 6.20 -25.41 8.53
C GLU A 564 7.24 -24.38 8.05
N LYS A 565 8.38 -24.26 8.72
CA LYS A 565 9.50 -23.40 8.30
C LYS A 565 10.04 -23.80 6.91
N ASN A 566 10.01 -25.07 6.58
CA ASN A 566 10.49 -25.62 5.30
C ASN A 566 9.39 -25.82 4.26
N ALA A 567 8.13 -25.51 4.57
CA ALA A 567 6.98 -25.77 3.69
C ALA A 567 7.19 -25.18 2.28
N TYR A 568 7.79 -23.99 2.21
CA TYR A 568 8.08 -23.32 0.95
C TYR A 568 9.17 -24.04 0.13
N ALA A 569 10.23 -24.50 0.77
CA ALA A 569 11.27 -25.29 0.13
C ALA A 569 10.74 -26.63 -0.40
N GLN A 570 9.78 -27.25 0.31
CA GLN A 570 9.11 -28.48 -0.12
C GLN A 570 8.19 -28.27 -1.32
N MET A 571 7.51 -27.13 -1.43
CA MET A 571 6.71 -26.78 -2.61
C MET A 571 7.57 -26.68 -3.88
N ARG A 572 8.79 -26.15 -3.79
CA ARG A 572 9.76 -26.11 -4.90
C ARG A 572 10.20 -27.48 -5.36
N VAL A 573 10.43 -28.42 -4.46
CA VAL A 573 10.93 -29.77 -4.78
C VAL A 573 9.87 -30.61 -5.51
N GLN A 574 8.59 -30.42 -5.25
CA GLN A 574 7.51 -31.14 -5.94
C GLN A 574 7.35 -30.75 -7.42
N GLN A 575 7.91 -29.61 -7.83
CA GLN A 575 7.86 -29.12 -9.21
C GLN A 575 8.96 -29.71 -10.11
N THR A 576 10.01 -30.27 -9.54
CA THR A 576 11.16 -30.82 -10.27
C THR A 576 11.14 -32.35 -10.42
N GLY A 577 10.06 -33.02 -10.00
CA GLY A 577 9.89 -34.49 -10.03
C GLY A 577 8.95 -34.94 -11.16
#